data_5d56b38f88b32ea321542735f12c3e6c
#
_entry.id   5d56b38f88b32ea321542735f12c3e6c
#
_cell.length_a   1.000
_cell.length_b   1.000
_cell.length_c   1.000
_cell.angle_alpha   90.00
_cell.angle_beta   90.00
_cell.angle_gamma   90.00
#
_symmetry.space_group_name_H-M   'P 1'
#
loop_
_entity.id
_entity.type
_entity.pdbx_description
1 polymer ?
#
loop_
_entity_poly.entity_id
_entity_poly.type
_entity_poly.pdbx_seq_one_letter_code
_entity_poly.pdbx_strand_id
1 'polypeptide(L)' 'GDIINCEFQVKGVSDFNDRYGQVTVAATVYNQEKVPVTFALEHFLVEKEGGR' A
#
# COMPACT_ATOMS: atom_id res chain seq x y z
N GLY A 1 4.43 -15.88 -17.30
CA GLY A 1 5.70 -15.61 -16.72
C GLY A 1 5.68 -15.64 -15.20
N ASP A 2 6.81 -15.87 -14.67
CA ASP A 2 6.94 -15.95 -13.23
C ASP A 2 6.98 -14.60 -12.61
N ILE A 3 6.40 -14.50 -11.44
CA ILE A 3 6.46 -13.30 -10.64
C ILE A 3 7.71 -13.37 -9.79
N ILE A 4 8.59 -12.42 -9.96
CA ILE A 4 9.83 -12.45 -9.22
C ILE A 4 10.02 -11.25 -8.32
N ASN A 5 9.14 -10.25 -8.42
CA ASN A 5 9.34 -9.06 -7.64
C ASN A 5 8.02 -8.37 -7.38
N CYS A 6 7.88 -7.90 -6.17
CA CYS A 6 6.68 -7.17 -5.77
C CYS A 6 7.12 -5.99 -4.94
N GLU A 7 6.69 -4.80 -5.32
CA GLU A 7 7.06 -3.59 -4.60
C GLU A 7 5.86 -2.97 -3.95
N PHE A 8 6.04 -2.49 -2.73
CA PHE A 8 5.02 -1.77 -2.01
C PHE A 8 5.51 -0.37 -1.73
N GLN A 9 4.63 0.59 -1.88
CA GLN A 9 5.00 1.97 -1.66
C GLN A 9 3.86 2.67 -0.95
N VAL A 10 4.17 3.35 0.15
CA VAL A 10 3.17 4.13 0.85
C VAL A 10 2.99 5.43 0.07
N LYS A 11 1.78 5.64 -0.42
CA LYS A 11 1.48 6.80 -1.25
C LYS A 11 0.96 7.97 -0.43
N GLY A 12 0.35 7.68 0.71
CA GLY A 12 -0.14 8.76 1.52
C GLY A 12 -0.69 8.27 2.84
N VAL A 13 -0.76 9.19 3.78
CA VAL A 13 -1.31 8.94 5.09
C VAL A 13 -2.23 10.09 5.40
N SER A 14 -3.44 9.80 5.85
CA SER A 14 -4.37 10.85 6.20
C SER A 14 -5.20 10.41 7.40
N ASP A 15 -5.89 11.36 8.00
CA ASP A 15 -6.77 11.06 9.11
C ASP A 15 -8.09 10.51 8.58
N PHE A 16 -8.54 9.42 9.15
CA PHE A 16 -9.86 8.92 8.84
C PHE A 16 -10.88 9.46 9.85
N ASN A 17 -10.53 9.35 11.13
CA ASN A 17 -11.33 9.94 12.19
C ASN A 17 -10.43 10.09 13.42
N ASP A 18 -11.03 10.33 14.58
CA ASP A 18 -10.23 10.54 15.79
C ASP A 18 -9.45 9.33 16.23
N ARG A 19 -9.90 8.16 15.81
CA ARG A 19 -9.30 6.92 16.28
C ARG A 19 -8.39 6.29 15.23
N TYR A 20 -8.67 6.49 13.96
CA TYR A 20 -7.97 5.79 12.91
C TYR A 20 -7.37 6.73 11.91
N GLY A 21 -6.20 6.36 11.43
CA GLY A 21 -5.61 6.99 10.26
C GLY A 21 -5.78 6.07 9.07
N GLN A 22 -5.73 6.62 7.90
CA GLN A 22 -5.84 5.85 6.67
C GLN A 22 -4.50 5.88 5.94
N VAL A 23 -4.02 4.70 5.57
CA VAL A 23 -2.78 4.56 4.84
C VAL A 23 -3.11 4.02 3.46
N THR A 24 -2.60 4.69 2.44
CA THR A 24 -2.76 4.25 1.06
C THR A 24 -1.45 3.67 0.57
N VAL A 25 -1.52 2.44 0.09
CA VAL A 25 -0.34 1.71 -0.35
C VAL A 25 -0.53 1.29 -1.80
N ALA A 26 0.49 1.53 -2.61
CA ALA A 26 0.51 1.03 -3.98
C ALA A 26 1.36 -0.22 -4.02
N ALA A 27 0.85 -1.26 -4.64
CA ALA A 27 1.57 -2.51 -4.82
C ALA A 27 1.75 -2.74 -6.31
N THR A 28 2.97 -3.02 -6.72
CA THR A 28 3.28 -3.30 -8.12
C THR A 28 4.00 -4.63 -8.21
N VAL A 29 3.54 -5.47 -9.10
CA VAL A 29 4.15 -6.78 -9.31
C VAL A 29 4.85 -6.76 -10.66
N TYR A 30 6.09 -7.22 -10.68
CA TYR A 30 6.92 -7.24 -11.87
C TYR A 30 7.19 -8.66 -12.31
N ASN A 31 7.37 -8.84 -13.60
CA ASN A 31 7.80 -10.13 -14.12
C ASN A 31 9.33 -10.19 -14.15
N GLN A 32 9.88 -11.28 -14.70
CA GLN A 32 11.34 -11.45 -14.70
C GLN A 32 12.05 -10.41 -15.55
N GLU A 33 11.35 -9.74 -16.43
CA GLU A 33 11.96 -8.71 -17.26
C GLU A 33 11.79 -7.33 -16.66
N LYS A 34 11.29 -7.29 -15.42
CA LYS A 34 11.08 -6.04 -14.69
C LYS A 34 10.02 -5.17 -15.34
N VAL A 35 9.09 -5.81 -16.02
CA VAL A 35 7.95 -5.11 -16.58
C VAL A 35 6.79 -5.22 -15.61
N PRO A 36 6.15 -4.12 -15.24
CA PRO A 36 5.02 -4.19 -14.34
C PRO A 36 3.85 -4.90 -15.00
N VAL A 37 3.35 -5.92 -14.33
CA VAL A 37 2.24 -6.70 -14.88
C VAL A 37 0.96 -6.50 -14.09
N THR A 38 1.05 -5.98 -12.88
CA THR A 38 -0.12 -5.75 -12.05
C THR A 38 0.14 -4.56 -11.17
N PHE A 39 -0.90 -3.75 -10.99
CA PHE A 39 -0.82 -2.60 -10.12
C PHE A 39 -2.09 -2.54 -9.29
N ALA A 40 -1.95 -2.30 -8.01
CA ALA A 40 -3.10 -2.21 -7.12
C ALA A 40 -2.88 -1.10 -6.11
N LEU A 41 -3.96 -0.41 -5.78
CA LEU A 41 -3.96 0.54 -4.69
C LEU A 41 -4.82 -0.02 -3.57
N GLU A 42 -4.32 0.05 -2.36
CA GLU A 42 -5.04 -0.46 -1.21
C GLU A 42 -5.06 0.58 -0.11
N HIS A 43 -6.15 0.58 0.63
CA HIS A 43 -6.34 1.51 1.73
C HIS A 43 -6.52 0.72 3.01
N PHE A 44 -5.79 1.11 4.04
CA PHE A 44 -5.85 0.44 5.33
C PHE A 44 -6.18 1.44 6.41
N LEU A 45 -6.97 1.03 7.38
CA LEU A 45 -7.21 1.82 8.56
C LEU A 45 -6.29 1.31 9.65
N VAL A 46 -5.59 2.26 10.27
CA VAL A 46 -4.63 1.94 11.32
C VAL A 46 -5.03 2.73 12.55
N GLU A 47 -5.07 2.05 13.68
CA GLU A 47 -5.43 2.71 14.92
C GLU A 47 -4.33 3.68 15.33
N LYS A 48 -4.72 4.88 15.68
CA LYS A 48 -3.75 5.89 16.05
C LYS A 48 -3.11 5.57 17.36
N GLU A 49 -1.84 5.82 17.42
CA GLU A 49 -1.07 5.60 18.62
C GLU A 49 -1.60 6.48 19.73
N GLY A 50 -1.74 5.87 20.87
CA GLY A 50 -2.21 6.64 21.99
C GLY A 50 -3.72 6.75 22.06
N GLY A 51 -4.41 6.30 21.03
CA GLY A 51 -5.86 6.20 21.05
C GLY A 51 -6.57 7.45 21.46
N ARG A 52 -5.97 8.54 21.19
CA ARG A 52 -6.47 9.75 21.78
C ARG A 52 -6.53 10.88 20.82
#